data_a62bcc1a7715533d1f05d3b440a1e056
#
_entry.id   a62bcc1a7715533d1f05d3b440a1e056
#
_cell.length_a   1.000
_cell.length_b   1.000
_cell.length_c   1.000
_cell.angle_alpha   90.00
_cell.angle_beta   90.00
_cell.angle_gamma   90.00
#
_symmetry.space_group_name_H-M   'P 1'
#
loop_
_entity.id
_entity.type
_entity.pdbx_description
1 polymer ?
#
loop_
_entity_poly.entity_id
_entity_poly.type
_entity_poly.pdbx_seq_one_letter_code
_entity_poly.pdbx_strand_id
1 'polypeptide(L)'
;VGRVEAWSAERPALYDMTIRLKDKKGDVVEVVGAKIGFRTSEVKDGQLKVNGKPVVIKGVNRHEHDGRTGQYVSREIMERDIQLMLQNNINTVRTSHYPDDIYWYELCDRYGLYVIDEANNESHAQGYGDESLAKDERWIGAFKYRCNNMVQRDKNYPSIIIWSLGNECGNGICMEEAYKMVKDFDN
;
A
#
# COMPACT_ATOMS: atom_id res chain seq x y z
N VAL A 1 4.57 19.96 -14.95
CA VAL A 1 3.24 19.85 -14.31
C VAL A 1 3.02 21.17 -13.61
N GLY A 2 1.85 21.80 -13.81
CA GLY A 2 1.49 23.04 -13.13
C GLY A 2 1.22 22.82 -11.62
N ARG A 3 0.63 23.83 -10.98
CA ARG A 3 0.23 23.70 -9.57
C ARG A 3 -0.86 22.65 -9.46
N VAL A 4 -0.63 21.60 -8.65
CA VAL A 4 -1.58 20.51 -8.40
C VAL A 4 -2.21 20.65 -7.00
N GLU A 5 -3.43 20.16 -6.83
CA GLU A 5 -4.03 19.95 -5.53
C GLU A 5 -3.50 18.64 -4.96
N ALA A 6 -2.95 18.71 -3.73
CA ALA A 6 -2.40 17.52 -3.08
C ALA A 6 -3.52 16.62 -2.56
N TRP A 7 -3.34 15.31 -2.77
CA TRP A 7 -4.23 14.28 -2.26
C TRP A 7 -4.05 14.10 -0.74
N SER A 8 -5.14 14.01 0.00
CA SER A 8 -5.17 13.51 1.39
C SER A 8 -6.48 12.77 1.64
N ALA A 9 -6.58 12.03 2.74
CA ALA A 9 -7.82 11.34 3.10
C ALA A 9 -9.01 12.32 3.23
N GLU A 10 -8.78 13.54 3.70
CA GLU A 10 -9.81 14.57 3.84
C GLU A 10 -10.14 15.28 2.50
N ARG A 11 -9.22 15.22 1.54
CA ARG A 11 -9.35 15.80 0.19
C ARG A 11 -8.72 14.87 -0.84
N PRO A 12 -9.43 13.84 -1.27
CA PRO A 12 -8.89 12.83 -2.19
C PRO A 12 -8.85 13.34 -3.64
N ALA A 13 -7.99 14.33 -3.89
CA ALA A 13 -7.84 14.95 -5.21
C ALA A 13 -7.09 14.01 -6.16
N LEU A 14 -7.77 13.55 -7.20
CA LEU A 14 -7.22 12.66 -8.23
C LEU A 14 -7.27 13.32 -9.60
N TYR A 15 -6.30 12.97 -10.43
CA TYR A 15 -6.18 13.43 -11.81
C TYR A 15 -6.25 12.25 -12.77
N ASP A 16 -6.81 12.49 -13.96
CA ASP A 16 -6.77 11.51 -15.04
C ASP A 16 -5.41 11.58 -15.75
N MET A 17 -4.71 10.46 -15.77
CA MET A 17 -3.52 10.28 -16.58
C MET A 17 -3.85 9.38 -17.77
N THR A 18 -3.43 9.80 -18.97
CA THR A 18 -3.59 9.00 -20.18
C THR A 18 -2.23 8.80 -20.83
N ILE A 19 -1.84 7.55 -21.03
CA ILE A 19 -0.64 7.15 -21.76
C ILE A 19 -1.07 6.61 -23.12
N ARG A 20 -0.50 7.14 -24.22
CA ARG A 20 -0.80 6.70 -25.58
C ARG A 20 0.45 6.12 -26.22
N LEU A 21 0.43 4.84 -26.52
CA LEU A 21 1.45 4.21 -27.34
C LEU A 21 1.15 4.52 -28.81
N LYS A 22 2.17 5.02 -29.54
CA LYS A 22 2.06 5.33 -30.97
C LYS A 22 3.03 4.48 -31.77
N ASP A 23 2.63 4.10 -32.96
CA ASP A 23 3.51 3.44 -33.93
C ASP A 23 4.48 4.44 -34.59
N LYS A 24 5.33 3.93 -35.50
CA LYS A 24 6.32 4.75 -36.24
C LYS A 24 5.68 5.80 -37.16
N LYS A 25 4.40 5.66 -37.51
CA LYS A 25 3.64 6.61 -38.34
C LYS A 25 2.92 7.66 -37.52
N GLY A 26 2.89 7.51 -36.19
CA GLY A 26 2.22 8.40 -35.25
C GLY A 26 0.79 7.97 -34.90
N ASP A 27 0.32 6.85 -35.44
CA ASP A 27 -1.02 6.31 -35.15
C ASP A 27 -1.06 5.73 -33.74
N VAL A 28 -2.17 5.94 -33.03
CA VAL A 28 -2.36 5.41 -31.68
C VAL A 28 -2.65 3.92 -31.75
N VAL A 29 -1.78 3.12 -31.13
CA VAL A 29 -1.87 1.66 -31.05
C VAL A 29 -2.57 1.21 -29.79
N GLU A 30 -2.31 1.92 -28.66
CA GLU A 30 -2.85 1.58 -27.35
C GLU A 30 -3.05 2.84 -26.52
N VAL A 31 -4.07 2.82 -25.66
CA VAL A 31 -4.33 3.88 -24.69
C VAL A 31 -4.52 3.25 -23.32
N VAL A 32 -3.72 3.68 -22.35
CA VAL A 32 -3.84 3.27 -20.95
C VAL A 32 -4.24 4.48 -20.12
N GLY A 33 -5.29 4.33 -19.33
CA GLY A 33 -5.77 5.34 -18.40
C GLY A 33 -5.49 4.93 -16.94
N ALA A 34 -5.16 5.91 -16.10
CA ALA A 34 -5.05 5.71 -14.67
C ALA A 34 -5.49 6.96 -13.90
N LYS A 35 -5.96 6.78 -12.68
CA LYS A 35 -6.12 7.86 -11.71
C LYS A 35 -4.80 8.01 -10.96
N ILE A 36 -4.34 9.24 -10.78
CA ILE A 36 -3.14 9.54 -10.02
C ILE A 36 -3.40 10.66 -9.03
N GLY A 37 -2.69 10.63 -7.90
CA GLY A 37 -2.70 11.70 -6.92
C GLY A 37 -1.28 12.08 -6.52
N PHE A 38 -1.12 13.27 -5.99
CA PHE A 38 0.17 13.80 -5.56
C PHE A 38 0.13 14.07 -4.07
N ARG A 39 1.04 13.50 -3.32
CA ARG A 39 1.17 13.72 -1.88
C ARG A 39 2.62 13.61 -1.44
N THR A 40 2.93 14.10 -0.25
CA THR A 40 4.14 13.75 0.49
C THR A 40 3.74 13.01 1.76
N SER A 41 4.51 11.99 2.14
CA SER A 41 4.38 11.30 3.43
C SER A 41 5.76 11.26 4.08
N GLU A 42 5.85 11.72 5.32
CA GLU A 42 7.13 11.81 6.02
C GLU A 42 6.93 11.63 7.53
N VAL A 43 7.95 11.14 8.21
CA VAL A 43 8.06 11.23 9.68
C VAL A 43 9.01 12.39 9.99
N LYS A 44 8.47 13.45 10.59
CA LYS A 44 9.23 14.65 10.92
C LYS A 44 8.82 15.19 12.28
N ASP A 45 9.82 15.59 13.09
CA ASP A 45 9.62 16.08 14.46
C ASP A 45 8.86 15.08 15.34
N GLY A 46 9.09 13.76 15.15
CA GLY A 46 8.40 12.69 15.86
C GLY A 46 6.94 12.47 15.46
N GLN A 47 6.48 13.04 14.35
CA GLN A 47 5.11 12.94 13.88
C GLN A 47 5.06 12.42 12.44
N LEU A 48 4.08 11.55 12.16
CA LEU A 48 3.70 11.22 10.79
C LEU A 48 2.96 12.40 10.18
N LYS A 49 3.42 12.85 9.02
CA LYS A 49 2.83 13.99 8.31
C LYS A 49 2.49 13.59 6.88
N VAL A 50 1.32 14.02 6.42
CA VAL A 50 0.94 13.98 5.01
C VAL A 50 0.79 15.43 4.52
N ASN A 51 1.47 15.77 3.43
CA ASN A 51 1.55 17.13 2.91
C ASN A 51 1.98 18.17 3.98
N GLY A 52 2.93 17.77 4.84
CA GLY A 52 3.43 18.60 5.94
C GLY A 52 2.51 18.77 7.14
N LYS A 53 1.32 18.15 7.15
CA LYS A 53 0.36 18.21 8.24
C LYS A 53 0.38 16.92 9.07
N PRO A 54 0.40 16.99 10.42
CA PRO A 54 0.32 15.81 11.26
C PRO A 54 -0.97 15.02 11.01
N VAL A 55 -0.84 13.69 10.96
CA VAL A 55 -1.95 12.76 10.79
C VAL A 55 -2.10 11.93 12.07
N VAL A 56 -3.33 11.87 12.58
CA VAL A 56 -3.71 10.93 13.64
C VAL A 56 -4.37 9.72 13.00
N ILE A 57 -3.72 8.57 13.10
CA ILE A 57 -4.25 7.31 12.57
C ILE A 57 -5.44 6.87 13.44
N LYS A 58 -6.60 6.73 12.81
CA LYS A 58 -7.80 6.11 13.35
C LYS A 58 -8.11 4.93 12.44
N GLY A 59 -7.39 3.83 12.65
CA GLY A 59 -7.30 2.76 11.68
C GLY A 59 -7.85 1.43 12.18
N VAL A 60 -8.06 0.54 11.21
CA VAL A 60 -8.40 -0.86 11.42
C VAL A 60 -7.49 -1.75 10.55
N ASN A 61 -7.36 -3.01 10.96
CA ASN A 61 -6.81 -4.06 10.09
C ASN A 61 -7.93 -4.66 9.25
N ARG A 62 -7.64 -4.92 7.97
CA ARG A 62 -8.56 -5.59 7.07
C ARG A 62 -7.91 -6.83 6.47
N HIS A 63 -8.62 -7.95 6.56
CA HIS A 63 -8.33 -9.14 5.79
C HIS A 63 -9.20 -9.21 4.55
N GLU A 64 -8.65 -9.67 3.42
CA GLU A 64 -9.45 -10.05 2.27
C GLU A 64 -10.10 -11.42 2.54
N HIS A 65 -11.22 -11.37 3.26
CA HIS A 65 -11.95 -12.57 3.64
C HIS A 65 -13.46 -12.30 3.67
N ASP A 66 -14.22 -13.20 3.08
CA ASP A 66 -15.68 -13.24 3.15
C ASP A 66 -16.13 -14.58 3.71
N GLY A 67 -17.15 -14.55 4.57
CA GLY A 67 -17.67 -15.76 5.26
C GLY A 67 -18.26 -16.83 4.34
N ARG A 68 -18.53 -16.53 3.06
CA ARG A 68 -19.10 -17.45 2.09
C ARG A 68 -18.10 -17.90 1.04
N THR A 69 -17.21 -16.98 0.61
CA THR A 69 -16.31 -17.18 -0.53
C THR A 69 -14.85 -17.32 -0.14
N GLY A 70 -14.55 -17.24 1.18
CA GLY A 70 -13.18 -17.34 1.69
C GLY A 70 -12.34 -16.13 1.31
N GLN A 71 -11.16 -16.33 0.71
CA GLN A 71 -10.24 -15.26 0.33
C GLN A 71 -10.62 -14.52 -0.97
N TYR A 72 -11.74 -14.86 -1.57
CA TYR A 72 -12.31 -14.08 -2.67
C TYR A 72 -13.31 -13.06 -2.11
N VAL A 73 -13.02 -11.78 -2.28
CA VAL A 73 -13.89 -10.67 -1.85
C VAL A 73 -14.42 -9.95 -3.07
N SER A 74 -15.74 -9.83 -3.18
CA SER A 74 -16.36 -9.13 -4.31
C SER A 74 -16.20 -7.61 -4.18
N ARG A 75 -16.35 -6.90 -5.31
CA ARG A 75 -16.30 -5.43 -5.34
C ARG A 75 -17.35 -4.80 -4.44
N GLU A 76 -18.56 -5.36 -4.38
CA GLU A 76 -19.65 -4.89 -3.55
C GLU A 76 -19.31 -4.97 -2.06
N ILE A 77 -18.59 -6.04 -1.65
CA ILE A 77 -18.12 -6.18 -0.26
C ILE A 77 -17.04 -5.13 0.04
N MET A 78 -16.07 -4.95 -0.86
CA MET A 78 -15.04 -3.92 -0.70
C MET A 78 -15.64 -2.52 -0.58
N GLU A 79 -16.61 -2.18 -1.43
CA GLU A 79 -17.34 -0.90 -1.36
C GLU A 79 -18.10 -0.73 -0.04
N ARG A 80 -18.71 -1.81 0.45
CA ARG A 80 -19.38 -1.82 1.76
C ARG A 80 -18.40 -1.60 2.90
N ASP A 81 -17.23 -2.25 2.86
CA ASP A 81 -16.16 -2.06 3.87
C ASP A 81 -15.74 -0.60 3.93
N ILE A 82 -15.50 0.04 2.78
CA ILE A 82 -15.18 1.46 2.69
C ILE A 82 -16.29 2.33 3.32
N GLN A 83 -17.55 2.06 2.97
CA GLN A 83 -18.69 2.83 3.52
C GLN A 83 -18.78 2.69 5.05
N LEU A 84 -18.58 1.49 5.58
CA LEU A 84 -18.58 1.24 7.02
C LEU A 84 -17.42 1.96 7.73
N MET A 85 -16.24 1.95 7.14
CA MET A 85 -15.07 2.67 7.68
C MET A 85 -15.36 4.17 7.76
N LEU A 86 -15.86 4.78 6.69
CA LEU A 86 -16.18 6.20 6.64
C LEU A 86 -17.29 6.57 7.63
N GLN A 87 -18.35 5.78 7.73
CA GLN A 87 -19.45 5.98 8.68
C GLN A 87 -19.00 5.95 10.15
N ASN A 88 -17.91 5.24 10.44
CA ASN A 88 -17.34 5.12 11.77
C ASN A 88 -16.10 6.00 11.98
N ASN A 89 -15.86 7.01 11.13
CA ASN A 89 -14.73 7.93 11.22
C ASN A 89 -13.35 7.23 11.22
N ILE A 90 -13.23 6.08 10.56
CA ILE A 90 -11.98 5.40 10.31
C ILE A 90 -11.34 6.10 9.11
N ASN A 91 -10.07 6.51 9.24
CA ASN A 91 -9.34 7.20 8.19
C ASN A 91 -8.16 6.40 7.64
N THR A 92 -7.88 5.23 8.20
CA THR A 92 -6.71 4.43 7.82
C THR A 92 -7.06 2.94 7.86
N VAL A 93 -6.52 2.19 6.91
CA VAL A 93 -6.61 0.73 6.88
C VAL A 93 -5.23 0.13 6.70
N ARG A 94 -4.95 -0.95 7.43
CA ARG A 94 -3.78 -1.81 7.19
C ARG A 94 -4.24 -3.06 6.45
N THR A 95 -3.59 -3.35 5.33
CA THR A 95 -3.83 -4.58 4.57
C THR A 95 -3.18 -5.74 5.31
N SER A 96 -3.93 -6.42 6.14
CA SER A 96 -3.41 -7.49 7.00
C SER A 96 -3.71 -8.85 6.40
N HIS A 97 -2.71 -9.70 6.12
CA HIS A 97 -1.27 -9.47 6.26
C HIS A 97 -0.62 -9.74 4.90
N TYR A 98 -1.11 -9.09 3.87
CA TYR A 98 -0.72 -9.24 2.46
C TYR A 98 -1.31 -8.07 1.64
N PRO A 99 -0.74 -7.75 0.48
CA PRO A 99 -1.35 -6.75 -0.40
C PRO A 99 -2.73 -7.21 -0.88
N ASP A 100 -3.70 -6.31 -0.81
CA ASP A 100 -5.10 -6.53 -1.19
C ASP A 100 -5.31 -6.51 -2.72
N ASP A 101 -6.55 -6.74 -3.18
CA ASP A 101 -6.97 -6.55 -4.57
C ASP A 101 -6.73 -5.10 -5.02
N ILE A 102 -6.35 -4.92 -6.28
CA ILE A 102 -6.10 -3.59 -6.88
C ILE A 102 -7.30 -2.64 -6.70
N TYR A 103 -8.51 -3.16 -6.81
CA TYR A 103 -9.72 -2.36 -6.65
C TYR A 103 -9.86 -1.77 -5.23
N TRP A 104 -9.30 -2.43 -4.22
CA TRP A 104 -9.26 -1.90 -2.85
C TRP A 104 -8.49 -0.58 -2.76
N TYR A 105 -7.33 -0.51 -3.39
CA TYR A 105 -6.52 0.72 -3.42
C TYR A 105 -7.19 1.83 -4.22
N GLU A 106 -7.83 1.48 -5.35
CA GLU A 106 -8.63 2.45 -6.13
C GLU A 106 -9.77 3.05 -5.30
N LEU A 107 -10.41 2.25 -4.45
CA LEU A 107 -11.43 2.73 -3.52
C LEU A 107 -10.82 3.63 -2.44
N CYS A 108 -9.70 3.24 -1.83
CA CYS A 108 -9.01 4.06 -0.84
C CYS A 108 -8.58 5.42 -1.42
N ASP A 109 -8.06 5.43 -2.64
CA ASP A 109 -7.71 6.66 -3.35
C ASP A 109 -8.92 7.56 -3.57
N ARG A 110 -10.04 6.98 -4.00
CA ARG A 110 -11.27 7.69 -4.35
C ARG A 110 -12.01 8.23 -3.15
N TYR A 111 -12.11 7.44 -2.11
CA TYR A 111 -12.92 7.78 -0.93
C TYR A 111 -12.12 8.43 0.20
N GLY A 112 -10.81 8.47 0.10
CA GLY A 112 -9.95 9.13 1.07
C GLY A 112 -9.71 8.30 2.33
N LEU A 113 -9.07 7.13 2.17
CA LEU A 113 -8.53 6.36 3.28
C LEU A 113 -7.01 6.25 3.13
N TYR A 114 -6.27 6.49 4.19
CA TYR A 114 -4.85 6.17 4.24
C TYR A 114 -4.65 4.66 4.29
N VAL A 115 -3.62 4.17 3.63
CA VAL A 115 -3.29 2.75 3.59
C VAL A 115 -1.90 2.52 4.18
N ILE A 116 -1.82 1.54 5.05
CA ILE A 116 -0.58 0.86 5.44
C ILE A 116 -0.55 -0.42 4.63
N ASP A 117 0.21 -0.43 3.54
CA ASP A 117 0.28 -1.59 2.65
C ASP A 117 1.32 -2.57 3.15
N GLU A 118 0.93 -3.84 3.31
CA GLU A 118 1.74 -4.83 3.98
C GLU A 118 2.14 -5.98 3.07
N ALA A 119 3.44 -6.25 3.04
CA ALA A 119 3.99 -7.39 2.33
C ALA A 119 3.63 -8.69 3.05
N ASN A 120 3.37 -9.75 2.28
CA ASN A 120 3.00 -11.07 2.80
C ASN A 120 4.17 -11.86 3.40
N ASN A 121 4.99 -11.19 4.20
CA ASN A 121 5.99 -11.84 5.04
C ASN A 121 5.36 -12.14 6.39
N GLU A 122 5.24 -13.42 6.71
CA GLU A 122 4.77 -13.89 8.01
C GLU A 122 5.45 -15.22 8.33
N SER A 123 6.04 -15.31 9.51
CA SER A 123 6.78 -16.52 9.93
C SER A 123 6.65 -16.80 11.43
N HIS A 124 5.53 -16.38 12.02
CA HIS A 124 5.21 -16.53 13.45
C HIS A 124 5.46 -17.95 13.98
N ALA A 125 5.04 -18.96 13.21
CA ALA A 125 5.15 -20.38 13.62
C ALA A 125 6.60 -20.86 13.80
N GLN A 126 7.59 -20.15 13.22
CA GLN A 126 9.01 -20.44 13.39
C GLN A 126 9.64 -19.70 14.58
N GLY A 127 8.82 -18.95 15.36
CA GLY A 127 9.31 -18.19 16.52
C GLY A 127 10.06 -16.90 16.17
N TYR A 128 10.51 -16.23 17.23
CA TYR A 128 11.23 -14.94 17.14
C TYR A 128 12.68 -15.05 17.66
N GLY A 129 13.09 -16.19 18.15
CA GLY A 129 14.44 -16.50 18.62
C GLY A 129 15.45 -16.71 17.51
N ASP A 130 16.47 -17.53 17.74
CA ASP A 130 17.50 -17.81 16.74
C ASP A 130 16.99 -18.65 15.56
N GLU A 131 15.88 -19.34 15.75
CA GLU A 131 15.15 -20.12 14.75
C GLU A 131 14.32 -19.26 13.79
N SER A 132 14.17 -17.97 14.05
CA SER A 132 13.38 -17.07 13.22
C SER A 132 13.90 -17.02 11.78
N LEU A 133 13.01 -17.18 10.81
CA LEU A 133 13.35 -17.08 9.38
C LEU A 133 13.92 -15.72 9.01
N ALA A 134 13.54 -14.65 9.75
CA ALA A 134 14.08 -13.31 9.51
C ALA A 134 15.58 -13.19 9.77
N LYS A 135 16.17 -14.11 10.56
CA LYS A 135 17.58 -14.16 10.87
C LYS A 135 18.40 -15.07 9.95
N ASP A 136 17.78 -15.89 9.16
CA ASP A 136 18.41 -16.84 8.27
C ASP A 136 18.64 -16.22 6.88
N GLU A 137 19.89 -15.98 6.53
CA GLU A 137 20.31 -15.33 5.28
C GLU A 137 19.76 -16.03 4.02
N ARG A 138 19.45 -17.32 4.10
CA ARG A 138 18.85 -18.08 2.99
C ARG A 138 17.49 -17.54 2.56
N TRP A 139 16.80 -16.83 3.44
CA TRP A 139 15.47 -16.25 3.21
C TRP A 139 15.49 -14.79 2.74
N ILE A 140 16.66 -14.13 2.70
CA ILE A 140 16.76 -12.71 2.27
C ILE A 140 16.07 -12.51 0.91
N GLY A 141 16.34 -13.39 -0.06
CA GLY A 141 15.73 -13.29 -1.39
C GLY A 141 14.20 -13.35 -1.37
N ALA A 142 13.61 -14.21 -0.53
CA ALA A 142 12.16 -14.35 -0.42
C ALA A 142 11.50 -13.12 0.23
N PHE A 143 12.09 -12.58 1.30
CA PHE A 143 11.59 -11.37 1.96
C PHE A 143 11.66 -10.16 1.03
N LYS A 144 12.81 -9.93 0.40
CA LYS A 144 12.99 -8.84 -0.58
C LYS A 144 12.03 -8.96 -1.76
N TYR A 145 11.87 -10.16 -2.31
CA TYR A 145 10.98 -10.37 -3.46
C TYR A 145 9.53 -9.97 -3.15
N ARG A 146 9.01 -10.35 -2.00
CA ARG A 146 7.64 -10.01 -1.57
C ARG A 146 7.47 -8.51 -1.37
N CYS A 147 8.39 -7.87 -0.64
CA CYS A 147 8.38 -6.42 -0.45
C CYS A 147 8.51 -5.66 -1.78
N ASN A 148 9.41 -6.10 -2.66
CA ASN A 148 9.60 -5.49 -3.97
C ASN A 148 8.33 -5.58 -4.82
N ASN A 149 7.69 -6.75 -4.88
CA ASN A 149 6.47 -6.94 -5.68
C ASN A 149 5.34 -6.04 -5.19
N MET A 150 5.15 -5.92 -3.88
CA MET A 150 4.19 -4.99 -3.29
C MET A 150 4.48 -3.55 -3.75
N VAL A 151 5.67 -3.05 -3.47
CA VAL A 151 6.03 -1.67 -3.80
C VAL A 151 5.95 -1.40 -5.30
N GLN A 152 6.44 -2.30 -6.17
CA GLN A 152 6.39 -2.12 -7.61
C GLN A 152 4.96 -2.09 -8.15
N ARG A 153 4.08 -2.91 -7.60
CA ARG A 153 2.66 -2.95 -7.99
C ARG A 153 1.92 -1.69 -7.53
N ASP A 154 2.16 -1.26 -6.29
CA ASP A 154 1.23 -0.38 -5.58
C ASP A 154 1.74 1.06 -5.41
N LYS A 155 2.98 1.36 -5.75
CA LYS A 155 3.63 2.67 -5.59
C LYS A 155 2.91 3.89 -6.14
N ASN A 156 1.98 3.69 -7.07
CA ASN A 156 1.26 4.78 -7.72
C ASN A 156 -0.06 5.16 -7.03
N TYR A 157 -0.46 4.42 -5.97
CA TYR A 157 -1.64 4.74 -5.20
C TYR A 157 -1.32 5.80 -4.13
N PRO A 158 -1.87 7.03 -4.23
CA PRO A 158 -1.58 8.09 -3.28
C PRO A 158 -2.09 7.80 -1.87
N SER A 159 -3.05 6.90 -1.71
CA SER A 159 -3.56 6.46 -0.40
C SER A 159 -2.52 5.75 0.44
N ILE A 160 -1.55 5.07 -0.18
CA ILE A 160 -0.48 4.37 0.56
C ILE A 160 0.48 5.39 1.14
N ILE A 161 0.57 5.45 2.46
CA ILE A 161 1.42 6.37 3.20
C ILE A 161 2.51 5.67 4.03
N ILE A 162 2.40 4.35 4.20
CA ILE A 162 3.37 3.51 4.92
C ILE A 162 3.49 2.17 4.19
N TRP A 163 4.73 1.72 4.00
CA TRP A 163 5.06 0.36 3.60
C TRP A 163 5.36 -0.48 4.83
N SER A 164 4.61 -1.55 5.05
CA SER A 164 4.85 -2.54 6.10
C SER A 164 5.56 -3.76 5.50
N LEU A 165 6.68 -4.14 6.08
CA LEU A 165 7.51 -5.22 5.54
C LEU A 165 6.97 -6.62 5.87
N GLY A 166 5.98 -6.71 6.74
CA GLY A 166 5.32 -7.98 7.11
C GLY A 166 4.77 -7.98 8.51
N ASN A 167 4.17 -9.11 8.88
CA ASN A 167 3.56 -9.35 10.18
C ASN A 167 4.26 -10.50 10.89
N GLU A 168 4.45 -10.36 12.19
CA GLU A 168 4.90 -11.42 13.12
C GLU A 168 6.03 -12.31 12.57
N CYS A 169 6.98 -11.74 11.86
CA CYS A 169 8.11 -12.46 11.28
C CYS A 169 9.43 -12.24 12.04
N GLY A 170 9.39 -11.53 13.16
CA GLY A 170 10.59 -11.21 13.94
C GLY A 170 11.46 -10.17 13.25
N ASN A 171 12.63 -9.91 13.83
CA ASN A 171 13.61 -8.98 13.29
C ASN A 171 14.94 -9.67 13.02
N GLY A 172 15.60 -9.31 11.92
CA GLY A 172 16.89 -9.85 11.53
C GLY A 172 17.31 -9.39 10.15
N ILE A 173 18.37 -10.00 9.64
CA ILE A 173 19.02 -9.61 8.38
C ILE A 173 18.04 -9.55 7.19
N CYS A 174 17.04 -10.43 7.14
CA CYS A 174 16.04 -10.43 6.06
C CYS A 174 15.21 -9.15 6.04
N MET A 175 14.80 -8.67 7.23
CA MET A 175 14.01 -7.44 7.37
C MET A 175 14.88 -6.20 7.10
N GLU A 176 16.13 -6.21 7.56
CA GLU A 176 17.07 -5.11 7.30
C GLU A 176 17.34 -4.94 5.79
N GLU A 177 17.57 -6.05 5.08
CA GLU A 177 17.81 -6.02 3.64
C GLU A 177 16.55 -5.67 2.83
N ALA A 178 15.36 -6.11 3.28
CA ALA A 178 14.10 -5.68 2.70
C ALA A 178 13.86 -4.19 2.94
N TYR A 179 14.13 -3.68 4.14
CA TYR A 179 14.04 -2.26 4.47
C TYR A 179 14.95 -1.41 3.58
N LYS A 180 16.24 -1.75 3.48
CA LYS A 180 17.18 -1.04 2.62
C LYS A 180 16.70 -0.97 1.19
N MET A 181 16.25 -2.10 0.63
CA MET A 181 15.72 -2.16 -0.74
C MET A 181 14.50 -1.23 -0.93
N VAL A 182 13.56 -1.23 0.01
CA VAL A 182 12.37 -0.36 -0.10
C VAL A 182 12.77 1.11 -0.01
N LYS A 183 13.70 1.46 0.90
CA LYS A 183 14.21 2.84 1.05
C LYS A 183 15.03 3.33 -0.15
N ASP A 184 15.74 2.46 -0.83
CA ASP A 184 16.45 2.79 -2.06
C ASP A 184 15.49 3.13 -3.20
N PHE A 185 14.27 2.62 -3.13
CA PHE A 185 13.24 2.77 -4.15
C PHE A 185 12.25 3.91 -3.83
N ASP A 186 11.76 3.97 -2.59
CA ASP A 186 10.81 4.97 -2.09
C ASP A 186 11.36 5.56 -0.78
N ASN A 187 12.01 6.72 -0.91
CA ASN A 187 12.81 7.35 0.14
C ASN A 187 12.00 8.25 1.07
#